data_e3ce20b64bb776358bcb9fd9ab44a5a9
#
_entry.id   e3ce20b64bb776358bcb9fd9ab44a5a9
#
_cell.length_a   1.000
_cell.length_b   1.000
_cell.length_c   1.000
_cell.angle_alpha   90.00
_cell.angle_beta   90.00
_cell.angle_gamma   90.00
#
_symmetry.space_group_name_H-M   'P 1'
#
loop_
_entity.id
_entity.type
_entity.pdbx_description
1 polymer ?
#
loop_
_entity_poly.entity_id
_entity_poly.type
_entity_poly.pdbx_seq_one_letter_code
_entity_poly.pdbx_strand_id
1 'polypeptide(L)'
;MTKEERHLWYDYLRDHPAKFRRQAVFGKYIADFYCAKAKLVIELDGSQHYEPQNQRVDQVRTEYLETFGVTVIRIANTDVMRNFRGVCEYIDGLIQSRSSE
;
A
#
# COMPACT_ATOMS: atom_id res chain seq x y z
N MET A 1 0.78 -13.80 6.69
CA MET A 1 1.25 -12.93 5.60
C MET A 1 1.17 -13.68 4.29
N THR A 2 0.57 -13.08 3.26
CA THR A 2 0.52 -13.72 1.95
C THR A 2 1.91 -13.70 1.29
N LYS A 3 2.07 -14.51 0.23
CA LYS A 3 3.35 -14.52 -0.48
C LYS A 3 3.65 -13.18 -1.16
N GLU A 4 2.60 -12.48 -1.61
CA GLU A 4 2.74 -11.17 -2.23
C GLU A 4 3.19 -10.13 -1.21
N GLU A 5 2.59 -10.12 -0.02
CA GLU A 5 3.01 -9.23 1.06
C GLU A 5 4.45 -9.52 1.47
N ARG A 6 4.79 -10.81 1.57
CA ARG A 6 6.14 -11.23 1.96
C ARG A 6 7.16 -10.77 0.93
N HIS A 7 6.86 -10.94 -0.36
CA HIS A 7 7.75 -10.53 -1.43
C HIS A 7 8.00 -9.02 -1.38
N LEU A 8 6.92 -8.22 -1.31
CA LEU A 8 7.05 -6.77 -1.29
C LEU A 8 7.79 -6.28 -0.04
N TRP A 9 7.53 -6.90 1.10
CA TRP A 9 8.14 -6.48 2.35
C TRP A 9 9.63 -6.86 2.41
N TYR A 10 9.95 -8.14 2.28
CA TYR A 10 11.32 -8.60 2.50
C TYR A 10 12.28 -8.22 1.38
N ASP A 11 11.78 -8.11 0.15
CA ASP A 11 12.64 -7.84 -1.01
C ASP A 11 12.71 -6.37 -1.35
N TYR A 12 11.94 -5.51 -0.68
CA TYR A 12 11.94 -4.09 -1.02
C TYR A 12 11.64 -3.17 0.16
N LEU A 13 10.44 -3.25 0.75
CA LEU A 13 9.99 -2.22 1.70
C LEU A 13 10.75 -2.24 3.03
N ARG A 14 11.12 -3.41 3.51
CA ARG A 14 11.78 -3.56 4.81
C ARG A 14 13.03 -2.69 4.92
N ASP A 15 13.83 -2.67 3.87
CA ASP A 15 15.09 -1.94 3.86
C ASP A 15 15.03 -0.59 3.16
N HIS A 16 13.82 -0.13 2.82
CA HIS A 16 13.66 1.13 2.11
C HIS A 16 14.05 2.32 3.00
N PRO A 17 14.83 3.29 2.47
CA PRO A 17 15.29 4.44 3.28
C PRO A 17 14.17 5.30 3.84
N ALA A 18 13.00 5.32 3.20
CA ALA A 18 11.87 6.13 3.68
C ALA A 18 11.20 5.53 4.92
N LYS A 19 11.56 4.29 5.29
CA LYS A 19 11.06 3.61 6.50
C LYS A 19 9.60 3.24 6.41
N PHE A 20 9.35 2.00 6.02
CA PHE A 20 8.00 1.44 5.99
C PHE A 20 7.74 0.58 7.21
N ARG A 21 6.47 0.50 7.60
CA ARG A 21 6.01 -0.43 8.63
C ARG A 21 4.93 -1.32 8.04
N ARG A 22 4.84 -2.55 8.57
CA ARG A 22 3.78 -3.49 8.22
C ARG A 22 2.65 -3.38 9.23
N GLN A 23 1.43 -3.67 8.77
CA GLN A 23 0.29 -3.83 9.67
C GLN A 23 0.09 -2.62 10.58
N ALA A 24 0.09 -1.45 9.98
CA ALA A 24 -0.09 -0.20 10.73
C ALA A 24 -1.57 0.01 11.06
N VAL A 25 -1.85 0.34 12.33
CA VAL A 25 -3.22 0.51 12.81
C VAL A 25 -3.68 1.94 12.59
N PHE A 26 -4.84 2.09 11.94
CA PHE A 26 -5.52 3.37 11.76
C PHE A 26 -6.96 3.21 12.23
N GLY A 27 -7.21 3.57 13.50
CA GLY A 27 -8.51 3.38 14.08
C GLY A 27 -8.94 1.92 14.07
N LYS A 28 -10.03 1.60 13.36
CA LYS A 28 -10.55 0.24 13.29
C LYS A 28 -9.97 -0.61 12.17
N TYR A 29 -9.09 -0.03 11.33
CA TYR A 29 -8.48 -0.75 10.22
C TYR A 29 -7.00 -0.95 10.42
N ILE A 30 -6.47 -1.99 9.78
CA ILE A 30 -5.04 -2.28 9.74
C ILE A 30 -4.60 -2.17 8.29
N ALA A 31 -3.67 -1.25 8.03
CA ALA A 31 -3.10 -1.06 6.70
C ALA A 31 -1.96 -2.04 6.47
N ASP A 32 -1.85 -2.56 5.24
CA ASP A 32 -0.80 -3.54 4.94
C ASP A 32 0.59 -2.94 5.14
N PHE A 33 0.85 -1.76 4.55
CA PHE A 33 2.14 -1.08 4.67
C PHE A 33 1.93 0.42 4.81
N TYR A 34 2.78 1.07 5.58
CA TYR A 34 2.67 2.50 5.83
C TYR A 34 4.04 3.16 5.88
N CYS A 35 4.16 4.31 5.21
CA CYS A 35 5.33 5.17 5.28
C CYS A 35 4.91 6.52 5.87
N ALA A 36 5.32 6.79 7.10
CA ALA A 36 4.93 8.03 7.78
C ALA A 36 5.54 9.27 7.12
N LYS A 37 6.75 9.17 6.64
CA LYS A 37 7.45 10.29 6.00
C LYS A 37 6.70 10.79 4.78
N ALA A 38 6.21 9.87 3.96
CA ALA A 38 5.47 10.21 2.74
C ALA A 38 3.96 10.25 2.96
N LYS A 39 3.49 9.89 4.16
CA LYS A 39 2.06 9.77 4.49
C LYS A 39 1.36 8.89 3.46
N LEU A 40 1.95 7.73 3.20
CA LEU A 40 1.53 6.82 2.14
C LEU A 40 1.17 5.46 2.71
N VAL A 41 -0.05 5.01 2.43
CA VAL A 41 -0.51 3.66 2.75
C VAL A 41 -0.54 2.85 1.47
N ILE A 42 0.00 1.64 1.51
CA ILE A 42 -0.02 0.70 0.39
C ILE A 42 -0.86 -0.51 0.80
N GLU A 43 -1.87 -0.82 -0.01
CA GLU A 43 -2.72 -1.99 0.18
C GLU A 43 -2.57 -2.93 -1.01
N LEU A 44 -2.49 -4.22 -0.75
CA LEU A 44 -2.43 -5.23 -1.82
C LEU A 44 -3.82 -5.80 -2.06
N ASP A 45 -4.19 -5.90 -3.34
CA ASP A 45 -5.53 -6.32 -3.74
C ASP A 45 -5.52 -7.68 -4.43
N GLY A 46 -6.48 -8.53 -4.03
CA GLY A 46 -6.75 -9.79 -4.72
C GLY A 46 -7.84 -9.63 -5.78
N SER A 47 -8.18 -10.74 -6.44
CA SER A 47 -9.09 -10.73 -7.59
C SER A 47 -10.54 -10.44 -7.22
N GLN A 48 -10.95 -10.67 -5.98
CA GLN A 48 -12.34 -10.46 -5.56
C GLN A 48 -12.73 -8.98 -5.50
N HIS A 49 -11.80 -8.07 -5.70
CA HIS A 49 -12.08 -6.64 -5.67
C HIS A 49 -12.82 -6.14 -6.90
N TYR A 50 -13.04 -7.00 -7.89
CA TYR A 50 -13.79 -6.62 -9.09
C TYR A 50 -15.30 -6.67 -8.88
N GLU A 51 -15.77 -7.26 -7.78
CA GLU A 51 -17.20 -7.29 -7.49
C GLU A 51 -17.67 -5.93 -6.95
N PRO A 52 -18.83 -5.41 -7.40
CA PRO A 52 -19.28 -4.07 -7.01
C PRO A 52 -19.41 -3.86 -5.50
N GLN A 53 -19.90 -4.87 -4.77
CA GLN A 53 -20.05 -4.76 -3.34
C GLN A 53 -18.69 -4.65 -2.62
N ASN A 54 -17.68 -5.34 -3.14
CA ASN A 54 -16.33 -5.28 -2.57
C ASN A 54 -15.68 -3.93 -2.88
N GLN A 55 -15.98 -3.37 -4.04
CA GLN A 55 -15.47 -2.04 -4.40
C GLN A 55 -16.03 -0.97 -3.47
N ARG A 56 -17.30 -1.10 -3.09
CA ARG A 56 -17.92 -0.14 -2.15
C ARG A 56 -17.28 -0.24 -0.76
N VAL A 57 -17.07 -1.44 -0.27
CA VAL A 57 -16.42 -1.66 1.02
C VAL A 57 -15.00 -1.07 1.00
N ASP A 58 -14.27 -1.30 -0.09
CA ASP A 58 -12.92 -0.77 -0.24
C ASP A 58 -12.92 0.75 -0.30
N GLN A 59 -13.92 1.36 -0.95
CA GLN A 59 -14.03 2.81 -1.02
C GLN A 59 -14.27 3.41 0.36
N VAL A 60 -15.17 2.83 1.13
CA VAL A 60 -15.45 3.29 2.49
C VAL A 60 -14.18 3.19 3.35
N ARG A 61 -13.47 2.09 3.24
CA ARG A 61 -12.22 1.87 3.96
C ARG A 61 -11.18 2.92 3.58
N THR A 62 -11.03 3.18 2.28
CA THR A 62 -10.07 4.16 1.79
C THR A 62 -10.41 5.56 2.30
N GLU A 63 -11.68 5.96 2.23
CA GLU A 63 -12.10 7.27 2.73
C GLU A 63 -11.83 7.41 4.22
N TYR A 64 -12.09 6.35 4.99
CA TYR A 64 -11.79 6.36 6.42
C TYR A 64 -10.30 6.56 6.67
N LEU A 65 -9.45 5.82 5.97
CA LEU A 65 -8.00 5.95 6.12
C LEU A 65 -7.52 7.36 5.76
N GLU A 66 -8.12 7.94 4.73
CA GLU A 66 -7.74 9.28 4.28
C GLU A 66 -8.05 10.36 5.31
N THR A 67 -8.98 10.11 6.24
CA THR A 67 -9.23 11.06 7.32
C THR A 67 -8.03 11.24 8.23
N PHE A 68 -7.08 10.32 8.21
CA PHE A 68 -5.84 10.43 8.98
C PHE A 68 -4.75 11.24 8.25
N GLY A 69 -5.08 11.80 7.09
CA GLY A 69 -4.13 12.61 6.34
C GLY A 69 -3.17 11.82 5.47
N VAL A 70 -3.49 10.55 5.21
CA VAL A 70 -2.64 9.69 4.38
C VAL A 70 -3.25 9.53 2.99
N THR A 71 -2.39 9.22 2.01
CA THR A 71 -2.83 8.81 0.68
C THR A 71 -2.79 7.29 0.62
N VAL A 72 -3.85 6.68 0.11
CA VAL A 72 -3.94 5.24 -0.02
C VAL A 72 -3.76 4.85 -1.47
N ILE A 73 -2.82 3.95 -1.76
CA ILE A 73 -2.70 3.36 -3.08
C ILE A 73 -2.95 1.86 -2.98
N ARG A 74 -3.47 1.29 -4.05
CA ARG A 74 -3.72 -0.14 -4.14
C ARG A 74 -2.89 -0.72 -5.26
N ILE A 75 -2.25 -1.84 -4.98
CA ILE A 75 -1.41 -2.54 -5.94
C ILE A 75 -1.94 -3.96 -6.07
N ALA A 76 -2.19 -4.40 -7.29
CA ALA A 76 -2.70 -5.74 -7.52
C ALA A 76 -1.66 -6.78 -7.14
N ASN A 77 -2.09 -7.86 -6.48
CA ASN A 77 -1.19 -8.96 -6.15
C ASN A 77 -0.48 -9.50 -7.38
N THR A 78 -1.18 -9.56 -8.52
CA THR A 78 -0.57 -10.04 -9.77
C THR A 78 0.59 -9.14 -10.21
N ASP A 79 0.49 -7.84 -9.99
CA ASP A 79 1.58 -6.93 -10.35
C ASP A 79 2.81 -7.16 -9.49
N VAL A 80 2.62 -7.43 -8.20
CA VAL A 80 3.73 -7.74 -7.30
C VAL A 80 4.50 -8.96 -7.80
N MET A 81 3.78 -9.98 -8.29
CA MET A 81 4.40 -11.24 -8.71
C MET A 81 4.93 -11.20 -10.14
N ARG A 82 4.34 -10.39 -11.02
CA ARG A 82 4.69 -10.39 -12.46
C ARG A 82 5.47 -9.18 -12.90
N ASN A 83 5.39 -8.07 -12.16
CA ASN A 83 6.05 -6.83 -12.55
C ASN A 83 6.60 -6.14 -11.30
N PHE A 84 7.36 -6.87 -10.53
CA PHE A 84 7.89 -6.38 -9.25
C PHE A 84 8.71 -5.12 -9.41
N ARG A 85 9.57 -5.08 -10.44
CA ARG A 85 10.40 -3.91 -10.71
C ARG A 85 9.56 -2.67 -10.97
N GLY A 86 8.50 -2.82 -11.77
CA GLY A 86 7.59 -1.71 -12.05
C GLY A 86 6.87 -1.24 -10.79
N VAL A 87 6.48 -2.16 -9.91
CA VAL A 87 5.86 -1.82 -8.63
C VAL A 87 6.83 -1.00 -7.78
N CYS A 88 8.08 -1.44 -7.67
CA CYS A 88 9.08 -0.73 -6.88
C CYS A 88 9.35 0.67 -7.44
N GLU A 89 9.46 0.80 -8.75
CA GLU A 89 9.66 2.10 -9.39
C GLU A 89 8.48 3.03 -9.15
N TYR A 90 7.27 2.51 -9.22
CA TYR A 90 6.07 3.28 -8.95
C TYR A 90 6.06 3.81 -7.53
N ILE A 91 6.36 2.96 -6.55
CA ILE A 91 6.41 3.36 -5.14
C ILE A 91 7.51 4.41 -4.93
N ASP A 92 8.69 4.20 -5.48
CA ASP A 92 9.79 5.17 -5.34
C ASP A 92 9.41 6.52 -5.93
N GLY A 93 8.74 6.53 -7.07
CA GLY A 93 8.30 7.77 -7.69
C GLY A 93 7.32 8.53 -6.81
N LEU A 94 6.38 7.81 -6.20
CA LEU A 94 5.42 8.43 -5.28
C LEU A 94 6.11 9.02 -4.05
N ILE A 95 7.05 8.29 -3.48
CA ILE A 95 7.77 8.76 -2.30
C ILE A 95 8.57 10.01 -2.60
N GLN A 96 9.29 10.02 -3.73
CA GLN A 96 10.08 11.19 -4.14
C GLN A 96 9.19 12.40 -4.35
N SER A 97 8.07 12.22 -5.03
CA SER A 97 7.12 13.30 -5.28
C SER A 97 6.57 13.88 -3.97
N ARG A 98 6.24 13.03 -3.01
CA ARG A 98 5.64 13.47 -1.75
C ARG A 98 6.67 13.99 -0.76
N SER A 99 7.90 13.51 -0.83
CA SER A 99 8.95 13.89 0.13
C SER A 99 9.68 15.16 -0.24
N SER A 100 9.52 15.65 -1.46
CA SER A 100 10.20 16.87 -1.91
C SER A 100 9.45 18.15 -1.53
N GLU A 101 8.29 18.02 -0.93
CA GLU A 101 7.49 19.18 -0.49
C GLU A 101 7.93 19.74 0.86
#